data_7f36b3523d7d79a924ab9645cbb4a8ff
#
_entry.id   7f36b3523d7d79a924ab9645cbb4a8ff
#
_cell.length_a   1.000
_cell.length_b   1.000
_cell.length_c   1.000
_cell.angle_alpha   90.00
_cell.angle_beta   90.00
_cell.angle_gamma   90.00
#
_symmetry.space_group_name_H-M   'P 1'
#
loop_
_entity.id
_entity.type
_entity.pdbx_description
1 polymer ?
#
loop_
_entity_poly.entity_id
_entity_poly.type
_entity_poly.pdbx_seq_one_letter_code
_entity_poly.pdbx_strand_id
1 'polypeptide(L)'
;SATNRVQSYDISSGSIIWEMDGLTANVIPSPVFENGLLYVMSGFRGNALKAIRLEGSRDDITGSDAIVWSYDGRNTPYTPSPLLYQGNLYFLKSNDGILSCFNAETGQTYYGPERLPNISGVYASPVGASGRLYIAGRNGAVLVLKHGTEFEVLAENSLDDGFQASPAIVDNEIYLKGYQNLYCIATD
;
A
#
# COMPACT_ATOMS: atom_id res chain seq x y z
N SER A 1 4.57 -0.19 13.05
CA SER A 1 3.40 -1.07 13.17
C SER A 1 3.80 -2.42 13.74
N ALA A 2 2.99 -3.00 14.60
CA ALA A 2 3.20 -4.30 15.21
C ALA A 2 1.86 -5.04 15.37
N THR A 3 1.92 -6.31 15.79
CA THR A 3 0.71 -7.09 16.11
C THR A 3 -0.17 -6.33 17.10
N ASN A 4 -1.41 -6.09 16.71
CA ASN A 4 -2.47 -5.40 17.43
C ASN A 4 -2.26 -3.89 17.68
N ARG A 5 -1.05 -3.32 17.46
CA ARG A 5 -0.77 -1.92 17.81
C ARG A 5 0.14 -1.19 16.84
N VAL A 6 0.12 0.14 16.97
CA VAL A 6 1.09 1.06 16.37
C VAL A 6 1.79 1.81 17.50
N GLN A 7 3.09 2.05 17.37
CA GLN A 7 3.86 2.84 18.30
C GLN A 7 4.77 3.80 17.56
N SER A 8 4.84 5.02 18.02
CA SER A 8 5.75 6.06 17.56
C SER A 8 6.83 6.29 18.60
N TYR A 9 8.06 6.41 18.15
CA TYR A 9 9.22 6.56 19.02
C TYR A 9 9.96 7.86 18.71
N ASP A 10 10.45 8.50 19.76
CA ASP A 10 11.46 9.54 19.62
C ASP A 10 12.77 8.90 19.18
N ILE A 11 13.34 9.34 18.06
CA ILE A 11 14.55 8.75 17.47
C ILE A 11 15.82 9.00 18.28
N SER A 12 15.81 10.00 19.14
CA SER A 12 16.99 10.38 19.96
C SER A 12 17.05 9.60 21.27
N SER A 13 15.89 9.40 21.91
CA SER A 13 15.77 8.76 23.22
C SER A 13 15.27 7.32 23.17
N GLY A 14 14.59 6.91 22.09
CA GLY A 14 13.88 5.63 22.00
C GLY A 14 12.60 5.57 22.84
N SER A 15 12.18 6.68 23.43
CA SER A 15 10.95 6.74 24.22
C SER A 15 9.72 6.73 23.32
N ILE A 16 8.63 6.07 23.78
CA ILE A 16 7.35 6.11 23.07
C ILE A 16 6.78 7.52 23.16
N ILE A 17 6.40 8.09 22.01
CA ILE A 17 5.72 9.38 21.92
C ILE A 17 4.22 9.18 22.03
N TRP A 18 3.69 8.22 21.28
CA TRP A 18 2.31 7.79 21.32
C TRP A 18 2.17 6.34 20.88
N GLU A 19 1.08 5.73 21.29
CA GLU A 19 0.70 4.40 20.81
C GLU A 19 -0.80 4.29 20.59
N MET A 20 -1.24 3.29 19.85
CA MET A 20 -2.64 2.95 19.66
C MET A 20 -2.84 1.47 19.42
N ASP A 21 -3.96 0.95 19.83
CA ASP A 21 -4.46 -0.37 19.48
C ASP A 21 -5.33 -0.34 18.20
N GLY A 22 -5.63 -1.51 17.65
CA GLY A 22 -6.63 -1.67 16.58
C GLY A 22 -6.06 -2.09 15.23
N LEU A 23 -4.80 -2.52 15.16
CA LEU A 23 -4.32 -3.40 14.09
C LEU A 23 -4.64 -4.86 14.41
N THR A 24 -4.36 -5.76 13.47
CA THR A 24 -4.59 -7.20 13.62
C THR A 24 -3.28 -7.96 13.81
N ALA A 25 -3.32 -9.29 13.81
CA ALA A 25 -2.13 -10.11 13.93
C ALA A 25 -1.22 -9.99 12.71
N ASN A 26 0.10 -10.08 12.92
CA ASN A 26 1.12 -10.22 11.89
C ASN A 26 1.11 -9.10 10.83
N VAL A 27 1.36 -7.89 11.29
CA VAL A 27 1.36 -6.68 10.45
C VAL A 27 2.65 -6.60 9.64
N ILE A 28 2.54 -6.66 8.32
CA ILE A 28 3.67 -6.57 7.37
C ILE A 28 3.67 -5.25 6.61
N PRO A 29 2.52 -4.71 6.13
CA PRO A 29 2.51 -3.48 5.35
C PRO A 29 3.22 -2.33 6.06
N SER A 30 4.11 -1.66 5.34
CA SER A 30 4.77 -0.46 5.85
C SER A 30 3.77 0.69 5.94
N PRO A 31 3.82 1.50 7.00
CA PRO A 31 3.07 2.75 7.05
C PRO A 31 3.47 3.69 5.91
N VAL A 32 2.52 4.46 5.39
CA VAL A 32 2.77 5.54 4.44
C VAL A 32 2.26 6.86 5.00
N PHE A 33 2.90 7.97 4.61
CA PHE A 33 2.66 9.28 5.20
C PHE A 33 2.60 10.38 4.15
N GLU A 34 1.61 11.26 4.24
CA GLU A 34 1.47 12.47 3.44
C GLU A 34 0.61 13.49 4.19
N ASN A 35 0.95 14.78 4.04
CA ASN A 35 0.14 15.92 4.53
C ASN A 35 -0.29 15.81 6.01
N GLY A 36 0.59 15.32 6.88
CA GLY A 36 0.32 15.20 8.31
C GLY A 36 -0.47 13.95 8.73
N LEU A 37 -0.89 13.11 7.78
CA LEU A 37 -1.61 11.87 8.02
C LEU A 37 -0.71 10.64 7.78
N LEU A 38 -0.71 9.74 8.75
CA LEU A 38 -0.07 8.43 8.68
C LEU A 38 -1.14 7.37 8.42
N TYR A 39 -0.91 6.53 7.41
CA TYR A 39 -1.80 5.42 7.08
C TYR A 39 -1.17 4.11 7.50
N VAL A 40 -1.88 3.34 8.29
CA VAL A 40 -1.46 2.03 8.79
C VAL A 40 -2.50 0.98 8.44
N MET A 41 -2.02 -0.19 8.00
CA MET A 41 -2.88 -1.27 7.53
C MET A 41 -2.45 -2.63 8.07
N SER A 42 -3.42 -3.52 8.22
CA SER A 42 -3.19 -4.94 8.45
C SER A 42 -4.31 -5.77 7.83
N GLY A 43 -3.97 -6.96 7.30
CA GLY A 43 -4.94 -7.82 6.58
C GLY A 43 -4.71 -9.31 6.77
N PHE A 44 -4.04 -9.73 7.85
CA PHE A 44 -3.88 -11.13 8.24
C PHE A 44 -4.69 -11.41 9.51
N ARG A 45 -5.60 -12.41 9.44
CA ARG A 45 -6.53 -12.76 10.54
C ARG A 45 -7.30 -11.56 11.09
N GLY A 46 -7.89 -10.80 10.16
CA GLY A 46 -8.62 -9.57 10.42
C GLY A 46 -8.20 -8.49 9.43
N ASN A 47 -8.86 -7.35 9.51
CA ASN A 47 -8.60 -6.21 8.62
C ASN A 47 -8.62 -4.93 9.43
N ALA A 48 -7.70 -4.03 9.14
CA ALA A 48 -7.71 -2.68 9.66
C ALA A 48 -7.01 -1.72 8.69
N LEU A 49 -7.56 -0.52 8.56
CA LEU A 49 -6.93 0.62 7.94
C LEU A 49 -7.31 1.85 8.75
N LYS A 50 -6.32 2.62 9.16
CA LYS A 50 -6.52 3.84 9.94
C LYS A 50 -5.67 4.96 9.39
N ALA A 51 -6.26 6.15 9.28
CA ALA A 51 -5.56 7.40 9.02
C ALA A 51 -5.40 8.16 10.34
N ILE A 52 -4.16 8.44 10.71
CA ILE A 52 -3.78 9.00 12.00
C ILE A 52 -3.15 10.36 11.78
N ARG A 53 -3.67 11.39 12.44
CA ARG A 53 -3.05 12.71 12.48
C ARG A 53 -1.85 12.67 13.43
N LEU A 54 -0.66 13.04 12.93
CA LEU A 54 0.55 13.02 13.74
C LEU A 54 0.69 14.24 14.63
N GLU A 55 0.19 15.39 14.18
CA GLU A 55 0.26 16.63 14.94
C GLU A 55 -0.54 16.54 16.24
N GLY A 56 0.10 16.83 17.35
CA GLY A 56 -0.51 16.80 18.67
C GLY A 56 -0.71 15.40 19.28
N SER A 57 -0.43 14.33 18.56
CA SER A 57 -0.56 12.96 19.08
C SER A 57 0.45 12.69 20.19
N ARG A 58 -0.03 12.26 21.35
CA ARG A 58 0.74 11.90 22.56
C ARG A 58 0.05 10.78 23.33
N ASP A 59 0.83 9.99 24.05
CA ASP A 59 0.35 8.92 24.93
C ASP A 59 -0.51 7.87 24.19
N ASP A 60 -1.59 7.38 24.78
CA ASP A 60 -2.51 6.46 24.12
C ASP A 60 -3.57 7.23 23.32
N ILE A 61 -3.51 7.10 22.00
CA ILE A 61 -4.46 7.75 21.07
C ILE A 61 -5.56 6.79 20.59
N THR A 62 -5.72 5.63 21.21
CA THR A 62 -6.76 4.65 20.86
C THR A 62 -8.15 5.29 20.98
N GLY A 63 -8.91 5.32 19.88
CA GLY A 63 -10.27 5.90 19.84
C GLY A 63 -10.33 7.41 20.00
N SER A 64 -9.22 8.12 19.96
CA SER A 64 -9.17 9.58 20.03
C SER A 64 -9.43 10.24 18.66
N ASP A 65 -9.58 11.57 18.67
CA ASP A 65 -9.73 12.39 17.44
C ASP A 65 -8.46 12.43 16.57
N ALA A 66 -7.35 11.85 17.03
CA ALA A 66 -6.17 11.65 16.22
C ALA A 66 -6.43 10.63 15.10
N ILE A 67 -7.38 9.71 15.28
CA ILE A 67 -7.82 8.79 14.22
C ILE A 67 -8.85 9.54 13.37
N VAL A 68 -8.39 10.11 12.25
CA VAL A 68 -9.20 10.96 11.37
C VAL A 68 -10.30 10.17 10.66
N TRP A 69 -9.96 8.99 10.16
CA TRP A 69 -10.91 8.03 9.60
C TRP A 69 -10.38 6.59 9.69
N SER A 70 -11.28 5.64 9.59
CA SER A 70 -10.99 4.20 9.62
C SER A 70 -11.80 3.47 8.56
N TYR A 71 -11.26 2.33 8.10
CA TYR A 71 -11.94 1.41 7.21
C TYR A 71 -11.89 0.00 7.78
N ASP A 72 -13.05 -0.57 8.03
CA ASP A 72 -13.23 -1.90 8.63
C ASP A 72 -13.64 -2.97 7.60
N GLY A 73 -13.53 -2.64 6.31
CA GLY A 73 -13.83 -3.58 5.22
C GLY A 73 -12.77 -4.67 5.09
N ARG A 74 -13.09 -5.72 4.31
CA ARG A 74 -12.28 -6.94 4.22
C ARG A 74 -11.25 -6.93 3.07
N ASN A 75 -10.76 -5.75 2.66
CA ASN A 75 -9.90 -5.63 1.47
C ASN A 75 -8.51 -5.09 1.80
N THR A 76 -8.09 -5.10 3.08
CA THR A 76 -6.79 -4.59 3.50
C THR A 76 -5.65 -5.57 3.19
N PRO A 77 -4.41 -5.07 2.98
CA PRO A 77 -3.28 -5.89 2.53
C PRO A 77 -2.69 -6.74 3.65
N TYR A 78 -2.12 -7.89 3.27
CA TYR A 78 -1.31 -8.72 4.15
C TYR A 78 0.19 -8.47 3.95
N THR A 79 0.71 -8.68 2.75
CA THR A 79 2.14 -8.52 2.45
C THR A 79 2.45 -7.20 1.71
N PRO A 80 1.75 -6.85 0.61
CA PRO A 80 2.03 -5.60 -0.10
C PRO A 80 1.78 -4.39 0.79
N SER A 81 2.68 -3.44 0.77
CA SER A 81 2.44 -2.13 1.39
C SER A 81 1.48 -1.31 0.51
N PRO A 82 0.69 -0.41 1.10
CA PRO A 82 -0.13 0.51 0.32
C PRO A 82 0.76 1.49 -0.46
N LEU A 83 0.22 2.02 -1.54
CA LEU A 83 0.80 3.12 -2.28
C LEU A 83 -0.01 4.39 -2.00
N LEU A 84 0.66 5.41 -1.49
CA LEU A 84 0.13 6.75 -1.38
C LEU A 84 0.72 7.57 -2.53
N TYR A 85 -0.14 8.03 -3.45
CA TYR A 85 0.31 8.68 -4.67
C TYR A 85 -0.66 9.77 -5.10
N GLN A 86 -0.18 11.01 -5.10
CA GLN A 86 -0.94 12.21 -5.51
C GLN A 86 -2.33 12.31 -4.83
N GLY A 87 -2.37 12.14 -3.51
CA GLY A 87 -3.60 12.26 -2.71
C GLY A 87 -4.52 11.03 -2.74
N ASN A 88 -4.17 9.98 -3.48
CA ASN A 88 -4.91 8.72 -3.51
C ASN A 88 -4.15 7.63 -2.75
N LEU A 89 -4.90 6.81 -2.00
CA LEU A 89 -4.40 5.66 -1.26
C LEU A 89 -4.85 4.38 -1.95
N TYR A 90 -3.88 3.67 -2.55
CA TYR A 90 -4.09 2.40 -3.24
C TYR A 90 -3.61 1.25 -2.39
N PHE A 91 -4.40 0.20 -2.30
CA PHE A 91 -4.01 -1.00 -1.56
C PHE A 91 -4.64 -2.27 -2.14
N LEU A 92 -3.93 -3.37 -1.96
CA LEU A 92 -4.34 -4.69 -2.44
C LEU A 92 -4.98 -5.48 -1.29
N LYS A 93 -6.00 -6.29 -1.60
CA LYS A 93 -6.59 -7.19 -0.63
C LYS A 93 -5.65 -8.36 -0.36
N SER A 94 -5.27 -8.59 0.89
CA SER A 94 -4.40 -9.71 1.28
C SER A 94 -3.14 -9.78 0.40
N ASN A 95 -2.95 -10.91 -0.29
CA ASN A 95 -1.96 -11.12 -1.34
C ASN A 95 -2.65 -11.40 -2.68
N ASP A 96 -3.89 -10.98 -2.81
CA ASP A 96 -4.71 -11.18 -4.00
C ASP A 96 -4.55 -10.02 -4.98
N GLY A 97 -4.75 -10.27 -6.26
CA GLY A 97 -4.84 -9.22 -7.28
C GLY A 97 -6.20 -8.51 -7.23
N ILE A 98 -6.55 -7.91 -6.11
CA ILE A 98 -7.78 -7.13 -5.92
C ILE A 98 -7.38 -5.76 -5.36
N LEU A 99 -7.64 -4.70 -6.11
CA LEU A 99 -7.21 -3.33 -5.82
C LEU A 99 -8.38 -2.49 -5.30
N SER A 100 -8.08 -1.62 -4.36
CA SER A 100 -8.98 -0.54 -3.91
C SER A 100 -8.23 0.80 -3.96
N CYS A 101 -8.97 1.87 -4.26
CA CYS A 101 -8.48 3.24 -4.29
C CYS A 101 -9.39 4.14 -3.45
N PHE A 102 -8.79 4.88 -2.55
CA PHE A 102 -9.48 5.79 -1.64
C PHE A 102 -8.90 7.20 -1.76
N ASN A 103 -9.72 8.19 -1.49
CA ASN A 103 -9.21 9.52 -1.15
C ASN A 103 -8.43 9.42 0.16
N ALA A 104 -7.17 9.81 0.14
CA ALA A 104 -6.31 9.66 1.31
C ALA A 104 -6.77 10.55 2.48
N GLU A 105 -7.21 11.78 2.21
CA GLU A 105 -7.60 12.73 3.23
C GLU A 105 -8.92 12.35 3.93
N THR A 106 -9.92 11.92 3.15
CA THR A 106 -11.30 11.72 3.65
C THR A 106 -11.66 10.27 3.92
N GLY A 107 -10.90 9.29 3.39
CA GLY A 107 -11.26 7.87 3.43
C GLY A 107 -12.39 7.49 2.48
N GLN A 108 -12.87 8.40 1.63
CA GLN A 108 -13.89 8.11 0.63
C GLN A 108 -13.35 7.10 -0.41
N THR A 109 -14.09 6.03 -0.63
CA THR A 109 -13.76 5.08 -1.70
C THR A 109 -14.01 5.70 -3.06
N TYR A 110 -13.00 5.72 -3.93
CA TYR A 110 -13.16 6.08 -5.33
C TYR A 110 -13.58 4.87 -6.16
N TYR A 111 -12.86 3.75 -6.03
CA TYR A 111 -13.21 2.48 -6.63
C TYR A 111 -12.66 1.29 -5.85
N GLY A 112 -13.16 0.14 -6.16
CA GLY A 112 -12.77 -1.15 -5.59
C GLY A 112 -13.80 -1.70 -4.59
N PRO A 113 -13.66 -3.00 -4.31
CA PRO A 113 -12.59 -3.93 -4.73
C PRO A 113 -12.67 -4.30 -6.22
N GLU A 114 -11.63 -4.00 -6.99
CA GLU A 114 -11.52 -4.33 -8.41
C GLU A 114 -10.55 -5.49 -8.65
N ARG A 115 -10.96 -6.50 -9.41
CA ARG A 115 -10.10 -7.62 -9.79
C ARG A 115 -9.14 -7.19 -10.89
N LEU A 116 -7.85 -7.27 -10.61
CA LEU A 116 -6.80 -7.03 -11.61
C LEU A 116 -6.79 -8.17 -12.64
N PRO A 117 -6.83 -7.86 -13.95
CA PRO A 117 -6.78 -8.88 -14.99
C PRO A 117 -5.44 -9.62 -14.98
N ASN A 118 -5.47 -10.89 -15.30
CA ASN A 118 -4.28 -11.75 -15.50
C ASN A 118 -3.22 -11.73 -14.37
N ILE A 119 -3.52 -11.18 -13.21
CA ILE A 119 -2.65 -11.23 -12.03
C ILE A 119 -3.13 -12.30 -11.05
N SER A 120 -2.19 -13.16 -10.65
CA SER A 120 -2.42 -14.14 -9.57
C SER A 120 -1.34 -14.04 -8.52
N GLY A 121 -1.75 -13.67 -7.30
CA GLY A 121 -0.85 -13.48 -6.17
C GLY A 121 0.05 -12.25 -6.34
N VAL A 122 -0.03 -11.33 -5.41
CA VAL A 122 0.79 -10.10 -5.38
C VAL A 122 1.46 -9.99 -4.03
N TYR A 123 2.80 -9.99 -4.00
CA TYR A 123 3.61 -9.71 -2.81
C TYR A 123 4.35 -8.39 -2.96
N ALA A 124 4.64 -8.01 -4.19
CA ALA A 124 5.19 -6.71 -4.53
C ALA A 124 4.24 -5.57 -4.14
N SER A 125 4.77 -4.52 -3.56
CA SER A 125 4.00 -3.30 -3.33
C SER A 125 3.79 -2.56 -4.66
N PRO A 126 2.61 -1.96 -4.90
CA PRO A 126 2.39 -1.07 -6.02
C PRO A 126 3.36 0.11 -6.02
N VAL A 127 3.75 0.59 -7.19
CA VAL A 127 4.62 1.76 -7.34
C VAL A 127 3.96 2.77 -8.27
N GLY A 128 4.04 4.06 -7.92
CA GLY A 128 3.47 5.16 -8.70
C GLY A 128 4.56 5.99 -9.38
N ALA A 129 4.40 6.26 -10.67
CA ALA A 129 5.25 7.18 -11.43
C ALA A 129 4.53 7.73 -12.65
N SER A 130 4.78 9.00 -12.99
CA SER A 130 4.29 9.67 -14.21
C SER A 130 2.78 9.48 -14.46
N GLY A 131 1.96 9.61 -13.41
CA GLY A 131 0.51 9.44 -13.49
C GLY A 131 0.05 8.00 -13.72
N ARG A 132 0.88 7.01 -13.40
CA ARG A 132 0.60 5.58 -13.55
C ARG A 132 0.92 4.81 -12.29
N LEU A 133 0.29 3.64 -12.14
CA LEU A 133 0.61 2.64 -11.13
C LEU A 133 1.16 1.39 -11.82
N TYR A 134 2.18 0.81 -11.22
CA TYR A 134 2.80 -0.43 -11.69
C TYR A 134 2.62 -1.51 -10.64
N ILE A 135 2.03 -2.64 -11.02
CA ILE A 135 1.74 -3.77 -10.13
C ILE A 135 2.31 -5.04 -10.74
N ALA A 136 3.24 -5.67 -10.03
CA ALA A 136 3.91 -6.89 -10.48
C ALA A 136 3.35 -8.12 -9.74
N GLY A 137 2.97 -9.14 -10.50
CA GLY A 137 2.40 -10.39 -10.02
C GLY A 137 3.41 -11.53 -9.95
N ARG A 138 3.13 -12.51 -9.10
CA ARG A 138 3.96 -13.72 -8.95
C ARG A 138 3.98 -14.62 -10.19
N ASN A 139 3.02 -14.44 -11.07
CA ASN A 139 2.89 -15.16 -12.34
C ASN A 139 3.58 -14.46 -13.54
N GLY A 140 4.39 -13.44 -13.28
CA GLY A 140 5.11 -12.70 -14.32
C GLY A 140 4.33 -11.56 -14.98
N ALA A 141 3.06 -11.42 -14.66
CA ALA A 141 2.26 -10.31 -15.17
C ALA A 141 2.68 -8.99 -14.50
N VAL A 142 2.78 -7.92 -15.29
CA VAL A 142 3.02 -6.56 -14.83
C VAL A 142 1.94 -5.65 -15.43
N LEU A 143 1.07 -5.13 -14.58
CA LEU A 143 0.01 -4.22 -14.99
C LEU A 143 0.44 -2.77 -14.84
N VAL A 144 0.03 -1.96 -15.80
CA VAL A 144 0.12 -0.51 -15.75
C VAL A 144 -1.30 0.04 -15.68
N LEU A 145 -1.63 0.73 -14.60
CA LEU A 145 -2.92 1.36 -14.41
C LEU A 145 -2.79 2.88 -14.48
N LYS A 146 -3.84 3.55 -14.89
CA LYS A 146 -3.92 5.00 -14.80
C LYS A 146 -4.13 5.43 -13.34
N HIS A 147 -3.37 6.44 -12.90
CA HIS A 147 -3.69 7.13 -11.66
C HIS A 147 -4.98 7.92 -11.82
N GLY A 148 -5.86 7.87 -10.82
CA GLY A 148 -7.11 8.63 -10.84
C GLY A 148 -8.19 8.05 -9.93
N THR A 149 -9.40 8.54 -10.11
CA THR A 149 -10.59 8.15 -9.34
C THR A 149 -11.41 7.06 -10.02
N GLU A 150 -11.00 6.61 -11.21
CA GLU A 150 -11.62 5.54 -11.97
C GLU A 150 -10.61 4.41 -12.23
N PHE A 151 -11.08 3.17 -12.24
CA PHE A 151 -10.25 2.01 -12.56
C PHE A 151 -10.04 1.89 -14.06
N GLU A 152 -8.79 2.07 -14.52
CA GLU A 152 -8.44 1.96 -15.93
C GLU A 152 -7.09 1.23 -16.08
N VAL A 153 -7.10 0.14 -16.83
CA VAL A 153 -5.90 -0.62 -17.21
C VAL A 153 -5.33 -0.05 -18.51
N LEU A 154 -4.11 0.46 -18.46
CA LEU A 154 -3.41 1.03 -19.61
C LEU A 154 -2.61 0.00 -20.38
N ALA A 155 -2.00 -0.97 -19.67
CA ALA A 155 -1.22 -2.03 -20.30
C ALA A 155 -1.17 -3.28 -19.42
N GLU A 156 -1.14 -4.42 -20.08
CA GLU A 156 -0.89 -5.74 -19.50
C GLU A 156 0.36 -6.31 -20.16
N ASN A 157 1.42 -6.49 -19.37
CA ASN A 157 2.70 -7.04 -19.83
C ASN A 157 2.97 -8.35 -19.11
N SER A 158 3.79 -9.21 -19.71
CA SER A 158 4.21 -10.46 -19.10
C SER A 158 5.66 -10.77 -19.44
N LEU A 159 6.40 -11.25 -18.45
CA LEU A 159 7.75 -11.80 -18.61
C LEU A 159 7.74 -13.26 -18.16
N ASP A 160 8.61 -14.08 -18.75
CA ASP A 160 8.76 -15.49 -18.36
C ASP A 160 9.58 -15.61 -17.06
N ASP A 161 9.02 -15.06 -15.99
CA ASP A 161 9.55 -15.05 -14.63
C ASP A 161 8.39 -14.79 -13.65
N GLY A 162 8.68 -14.61 -12.37
CA GLY A 162 7.68 -14.23 -11.37
C GLY A 162 8.24 -13.18 -10.42
N PHE A 163 7.38 -12.29 -9.92
CA PHE A 163 7.81 -11.14 -9.12
C PHE A 163 7.26 -11.17 -7.71
N GLN A 164 8.15 -10.95 -6.72
CA GLN A 164 7.80 -10.69 -5.33
C GLN A 164 8.37 -9.35 -4.84
N ALA A 165 9.43 -8.88 -5.47
CA ALA A 165 10.00 -7.57 -5.19
C ALA A 165 9.17 -6.47 -5.87
N SER A 166 9.00 -5.34 -5.20
CA SER A 166 8.38 -4.16 -5.77
C SER A 166 9.21 -3.61 -6.92
N PRO A 167 8.60 -3.11 -8.00
CA PRO A 167 9.32 -2.39 -9.05
C PRO A 167 10.12 -1.22 -8.50
N ALA A 168 11.29 -0.93 -9.07
CA ALA A 168 12.01 0.31 -8.84
C ALA A 168 11.98 1.12 -10.14
N ILE A 169 11.69 2.42 -10.04
CA ILE A 169 11.61 3.33 -11.19
C ILE A 169 12.60 4.44 -10.97
N VAL A 170 13.52 4.61 -11.92
CA VAL A 170 14.56 5.64 -11.89
C VAL A 170 14.62 6.27 -13.28
N ASP A 171 14.38 7.57 -13.34
CA ASP A 171 14.29 8.31 -14.61
C ASP A 171 13.33 7.63 -15.62
N ASN A 172 13.84 7.14 -16.75
CA ASN A 172 13.07 6.46 -17.79
C ASN A 172 13.19 4.94 -17.73
N GLU A 173 13.68 4.39 -16.64
CA GLU A 173 13.96 2.96 -16.50
C GLU A 173 13.08 2.34 -15.40
N ILE A 174 12.58 1.13 -15.68
CA ILE A 174 11.87 0.29 -14.70
C ILE A 174 12.72 -0.96 -14.44
N TYR A 175 13.06 -1.18 -13.19
CA TYR A 175 13.79 -2.37 -12.75
C TYR A 175 12.82 -3.34 -12.07
N LEU A 176 12.80 -4.57 -12.57
CA LEU A 176 11.98 -5.67 -12.06
C LEU A 176 12.89 -6.82 -11.62
N LYS A 177 12.90 -7.13 -10.31
CA LYS A 177 13.62 -8.30 -9.79
C LYS A 177 12.69 -9.50 -9.77
N GLY A 178 12.90 -10.40 -10.73
CA GLY A 178 12.23 -11.69 -10.81
C GLY A 178 12.91 -12.77 -9.95
N TYR A 179 12.38 -13.99 -9.99
CA TYR A 179 13.00 -15.14 -9.33
C TYR A 179 14.35 -15.49 -9.97
N GLN A 180 14.46 -15.37 -11.28
CA GLN A 180 15.62 -15.79 -12.05
C GLN A 180 16.47 -14.60 -12.51
N ASN A 181 15.84 -13.49 -12.93
CA ASN A 181 16.52 -12.38 -13.59
C ASN A 181 16.26 -11.03 -12.89
N LEU A 182 17.13 -10.08 -13.19
CA LEU A 182 16.90 -8.65 -12.99
C LEU A 182 16.69 -8.04 -14.37
N TYR A 183 15.50 -7.47 -14.58
CA TYR A 183 15.13 -6.79 -15.82
C TYR A 183 15.31 -5.30 -15.66
N CYS A 184 15.83 -4.64 -16.70
CA CYS A 184 15.79 -3.20 -16.88
C CYS A 184 15.02 -2.93 -18.16
N ILE A 185 13.93 -2.21 -18.08
CA ILE A 185 13.07 -1.81 -19.20
C ILE A 185 13.16 -0.30 -19.31
N ALA A 186 13.67 0.18 -20.45
CA ALA A 186 13.86 1.59 -20.73
C ALA A 186 13.10 1.99 -22.01
N THR A 187 12.78 3.28 -22.12
CA THR A 187 12.39 3.90 -23.38
C THR A 187 13.61 4.53 -24.02
N ASP A 188 13.74 4.39 -25.33
CA ASP A 188 14.74 5.11 -26.14
C ASP A 188 14.50 6.63 -26.09
#